data_18b2472a7c77eccd38b4e0c6e3ada738
#
_entry.id   18b2472a7c77eccd38b4e0c6e3ada738
#
_cell.length_a   1.000
_cell.length_b   1.000
_cell.length_c   1.000
_cell.angle_alpha   90.00
_cell.angle_beta   90.00
_cell.angle_gamma   90.00
#
_symmetry.space_group_name_H-M   'P 1'
#
loop_
_entity.id
_entity.type
_entity.pdbx_description
1 polymer ?
#
loop_
_entity_poly.entity_id
_entity_poly.type
_entity_poly.pdbx_seq_one_letter_code
_entity_poly.pdbx_strand_id
1 'polypeptide(L)' 'MLDKDDFLGRVADILEVPDVMPELEFRTVPGWGSMMGFALYIMLEDEYGVKITPERFRELKTVDSLMAEADR' A
#
# COMPACT_ATOMS: atom_id res chain seq x y z
N MET A 1 8.41 -14.01 5.33
CA MET A 1 7.42 -14.22 4.25
C MET A 1 6.21 -13.33 4.48
N LEU A 2 5.70 -12.73 3.43
CA LEU A 2 4.55 -11.82 3.50
C LEU A 2 3.26 -12.61 3.70
N ASP A 3 2.44 -12.18 4.68
CA ASP A 3 1.08 -12.68 4.80
C ASP A 3 0.18 -11.79 3.95
N LYS A 4 -0.31 -12.35 2.85
CA LYS A 4 -1.08 -11.59 1.87
C LYS A 4 -2.36 -11.00 2.47
N ASP A 5 -3.08 -11.81 3.25
CA ASP A 5 -4.34 -11.35 3.84
C ASP A 5 -4.08 -10.24 4.86
N ASP A 6 -3.02 -10.36 5.63
CA ASP A 6 -2.66 -9.33 6.58
C ASP A 6 -2.28 -8.03 5.88
N PHE A 7 -1.51 -8.15 4.79
CA PHE A 7 -1.12 -6.98 4.00
C PHE A 7 -2.35 -6.26 3.43
N LEU A 8 -3.24 -7.01 2.82
CA LEU A 8 -4.46 -6.44 2.24
C LEU A 8 -5.32 -5.77 3.31
N GLY A 9 -5.41 -6.38 4.49
CA GLY A 9 -6.16 -5.79 5.60
C GLY A 9 -5.57 -4.47 6.06
N ARG A 10 -4.24 -4.38 6.12
CA ARG A 10 -3.58 -3.13 6.51
C ARG A 10 -3.81 -2.02 5.49
N VAL A 11 -3.75 -2.37 4.20
CA VAL A 11 -4.03 -1.40 3.15
C VAL A 11 -5.48 -0.92 3.23
N ALA A 12 -6.42 -1.85 3.43
CA ALA A 12 -7.84 -1.49 3.55
C ALA A 12 -8.06 -0.53 4.70
N ASP A 13 -7.41 -0.77 5.85
CA ASP A 13 -7.54 0.12 7.00
C ASP A 13 -7.04 1.52 6.68
N ILE A 14 -5.90 1.63 6.01
CA ILE A 14 -5.34 2.93 5.66
C ILE A 14 -6.23 3.66 4.68
N LEU A 15 -6.77 2.94 3.68
CA LEU A 15 -7.63 3.54 2.67
C LEU A 15 -9.06 3.75 3.15
N GLU A 16 -9.38 3.25 4.35
CA GLU A 16 -10.70 3.39 4.96
C GLU A 16 -11.80 2.76 4.10
N VAL A 17 -11.51 1.57 3.60
CA VAL A 17 -12.45 0.77 2.82
C VAL A 17 -12.62 -0.59 3.48
N PRO A 18 -13.76 -1.29 3.25
CA PRO A 18 -13.99 -2.59 3.90
C PRO A 18 -12.97 -3.65 3.51
N ASP A 19 -12.55 -3.66 2.27
CA ASP A 19 -11.52 -4.59 1.80
C ASP A 19 -10.89 -4.03 0.53
N VAL A 20 -9.78 -4.65 0.12
CA VAL A 20 -9.10 -4.28 -1.13
C VAL A 20 -8.76 -5.55 -1.87
N MET A 21 -8.70 -5.45 -3.19
CA MET A 21 -8.20 -6.51 -4.06
C MET A 21 -6.84 -6.11 -4.60
N PRO A 22 -5.99 -7.08 -4.93
CA PRO A 22 -4.64 -6.76 -5.46
C PRO A 22 -4.66 -5.86 -6.68
N GLU A 23 -5.70 -5.95 -7.49
CA GLU A 23 -5.80 -5.17 -8.73
C GLU A 23 -6.21 -3.73 -8.50
N LEU A 24 -6.63 -3.36 -7.30
CA LEU A 24 -7.10 -2.02 -7.01
C LEU A 24 -5.99 -1.00 -7.26
N GLU A 25 -6.34 0.05 -8.00
CA GLU A 25 -5.47 1.22 -8.12
C GLU A 25 -5.71 2.09 -6.90
N PHE A 26 -4.82 2.03 -5.95
CA PHE A 26 -5.08 2.55 -4.60
C PHE A 26 -5.30 4.05 -4.57
N ARG A 27 -4.84 4.78 -5.58
CA ARG A 27 -5.07 6.23 -5.61
C ARG A 27 -6.44 6.62 -6.12
N THR A 28 -7.29 5.65 -6.50
CA THR A 28 -8.62 5.94 -7.02
C THR A 28 -9.70 5.82 -5.97
N VAL A 29 -9.36 5.48 -4.72
CA VAL A 29 -10.36 5.31 -3.67
C VAL A 29 -10.96 6.67 -3.29
N PRO A 30 -12.23 6.69 -2.85
CA PRO A 30 -12.83 7.93 -2.34
C PRO A 30 -12.02 8.46 -1.16
N GLY A 31 -11.85 9.77 -1.14
CA GLY A 31 -11.10 10.39 -0.04
C GLY A 31 -9.60 10.29 -0.18
N TRP A 32 -9.08 9.79 -1.29
CA TRP A 32 -7.65 9.73 -1.48
C TRP A 32 -7.01 11.11 -1.34
N GLY A 33 -5.87 11.13 -0.65
CA GLY A 33 -5.11 12.35 -0.49
C GLY A 33 -3.69 12.01 -0.08
N SER A 34 -2.86 13.03 0.06
CA SER A 34 -1.45 12.83 0.39
C SER A 34 -1.25 12.15 1.73
N MET A 35 -2.18 12.34 2.68
CA MET A 35 -2.09 11.67 3.98
C MET A 35 -2.18 10.15 3.83
N MET A 36 -3.07 9.66 2.97
CA MET A 36 -3.17 8.22 2.72
C MET A 36 -1.93 7.69 2.04
N GLY A 37 -1.41 8.45 1.07
CA GLY A 37 -0.17 8.06 0.39
C GLY A 37 0.99 7.96 1.36
N PHE A 38 1.12 8.95 2.24
CA PHE A 38 2.17 8.96 3.23
C PHE A 38 2.02 7.76 4.19
N ALA A 39 0.78 7.48 4.62
CA ALA A 39 0.52 6.37 5.53
C ALA A 39 0.90 5.04 4.89
N LEU A 40 0.60 4.84 3.60
CA LEU A 40 1.01 3.64 2.89
C LEU A 40 2.53 3.53 2.83
N TYR A 41 3.20 4.63 2.54
CA TYR A 41 4.66 4.67 2.46
C TYR A 41 5.28 4.27 3.81
N ILE A 42 4.79 4.86 4.88
CA ILE A 42 5.28 4.57 6.23
C ILE A 42 4.97 3.12 6.61
N MET A 43 3.80 2.61 6.25
CA MET A 43 3.44 1.23 6.54
C MET A 43 4.42 0.25 5.88
N LEU A 44 4.77 0.49 4.63
CA LEU A 44 5.76 -0.34 3.94
C LEU A 44 7.09 -0.33 4.69
N GLU A 45 7.51 0.84 5.14
CA GLU A 45 8.79 0.97 5.83
C GLU A 45 8.76 0.32 7.21
N ASP A 46 7.74 0.66 8.01
CA ASP A 46 7.68 0.26 9.41
C ASP A 46 7.28 -1.20 9.59
N GLU A 47 6.32 -1.69 8.80
CA GLU A 47 5.79 -3.03 9.01
C GLU A 47 6.51 -4.08 8.18
N TYR A 48 7.10 -3.69 7.06
CA TYR A 48 7.70 -4.67 6.13
C TYR A 48 9.16 -4.37 5.84
N GLY A 49 9.72 -3.31 6.41
CA GLY A 49 11.13 -2.99 6.24
C GLY A 49 11.50 -2.57 4.82
N VAL A 50 10.53 -2.12 4.06
CA VAL A 50 10.76 -1.71 2.67
C VAL A 50 11.41 -0.34 2.65
N LYS A 51 12.50 -0.21 1.91
CA LYS A 51 13.19 1.07 1.76
C LYS A 51 13.16 1.48 0.30
N ILE A 52 12.15 2.26 -0.05
CA ILE A 52 12.01 2.77 -1.41
C ILE A 52 12.02 4.29 -1.36
N THR A 53 12.37 4.89 -2.50
CA THR A 53 12.36 6.33 -2.62
C THR A 53 10.95 6.84 -2.90
N PRO A 54 10.66 8.12 -2.59
CA PRO A 54 9.38 8.69 -2.99
C PRO A 54 9.12 8.59 -4.49
N GLU A 55 10.17 8.69 -5.31
CA GLU A 55 10.03 8.55 -6.75
C GLU A 55 9.55 7.16 -7.13
N ARG A 56 10.12 6.13 -6.50
CA ARG A 56 9.69 4.77 -6.76
C ARG A 56 8.25 4.56 -6.32
N PHE A 57 7.89 5.10 -5.14
CA PHE A 57 6.52 4.98 -4.66
C PHE A 57 5.52 5.57 -5.64
N ARG A 58 5.86 6.69 -6.27
CA ARG A 58 4.97 7.31 -7.25
C ARG A 58 4.73 6.43 -8.48
N GLU A 59 5.65 5.53 -8.78
CA GLU A 59 5.51 4.60 -9.92
C GLU A 59 4.58 3.44 -9.62
N LEU A 60 4.34 3.16 -8.34
CA LEU A 60 3.46 2.06 -7.95
C LEU A 60 2.02 2.51 -8.07
N LYS A 61 1.18 1.68 -8.70
CA LYS A 61 -0.21 2.08 -8.99
C LYS A 61 -1.23 1.18 -8.31
N THR A 62 -0.96 -0.12 -8.20
CA THR A 62 -1.92 -1.07 -7.66
C THR A 62 -1.47 -1.59 -6.30
N VAL A 63 -2.43 -2.13 -5.56
CA VAL A 63 -2.12 -2.78 -4.28
C VAL A 63 -1.13 -3.91 -4.51
N ASP A 64 -1.27 -4.64 -5.61
CA ASP A 64 -0.34 -5.71 -5.96
C ASP A 64 1.09 -5.19 -6.12
N SER A 65 1.26 -4.01 -6.69
CA SER A 65 2.60 -3.44 -6.84
C SER A 65 3.21 -3.08 -5.48
N LEU A 66 2.39 -2.63 -4.53
CA LEU A 66 2.86 -2.39 -3.16
C LEU A 66 3.27 -3.70 -2.50
N MET A 67 2.46 -4.73 -2.71
CA MET A 67 2.73 -6.05 -2.13
C MET A 67 4.03 -6.63 -2.66
N ALA A 68 4.30 -6.44 -3.96
CA ALA A 68 5.53 -6.91 -4.56
C ALA A 68 6.76 -6.25 -3.92
N GLU A 69 6.65 -4.96 -3.57
CA GLU A 69 7.76 -4.29 -2.87
C GLU A 69 7.93 -4.86 -1.47
N ALA A 70 6.82 -5.14 -0.79
CA ALA A 70 6.89 -5.67 0.58
C ALA A 70 7.43 -7.09 0.64
N ASP A 71 7.27 -7.85 -0.44
CA ASP A 71 7.63 -9.27 -0.48
C ASP A 71 9.05 -9.50 -1.02
N ARG A 72 9.85 -8.47 -1.15
CA ARG A 72 11.20 -8.58 -1.68
C ARG A 72 12.22 -9.03 -0.67
#